data_e0f6a935d6c66c0d6352cd70af08ed93
#
_entry.id   e0f6a935d6c66c0d6352cd70af08ed93
#
_cell.length_a   1.000
_cell.length_b   1.000
_cell.length_c   1.000
_cell.angle_alpha   90.00
_cell.angle_beta   90.00
_cell.angle_gamma   90.00
#
_symmetry.space_group_name_H-M   'P 1'
#
loop_
_entity.id
_entity.type
_entity.pdbx_description
1 polymer ?
#
loop_
_entity_poly.entity_id
_entity_poly.type
_entity_poly.pdbx_seq_one_letter_code
_entity_poly.pdbx_strand_id
1 'polypeptide(L)'
;MPIETKRYMILFEGNEYPIIMPNIYSTEKFEKEFTYSGSDLGATYTPENYNVPEGSYSTDPYNGAVRVAEMKQMVKTLHDNQISVIMDVVYNHVYNASDFCVNQIVPGYFSRVNEDGTYSNGSDCGNDTASERSMVRKYIVDSVKYWADEYHIDGFRFDLVGLIDTETINEVVTEVHKTHPDVIFYGEGWTMDTAVTKDGYKMTTQPNSTDVPGFAFFSDTLRDALKGHVFYTTRKGYVSGAADLADTVKGCFLGQADDWCTTPSQSINYASCHDNMTLLDRITKSTPGASKEDHIRMNNLSAAIYMTAQGIPFLQAG
;
A
#
# COMPACT_ATOMS: atom_id res chain seq x y z
N MET A 1 20.62 6.44 -14.00
CA MET A 1 20.52 7.16 -12.72
C MET A 1 20.39 6.12 -11.64
N PRO A 2 20.96 6.26 -10.45
CA PRO A 2 20.67 5.32 -9.40
C PRO A 2 19.17 5.41 -9.12
N ILE A 3 18.50 4.25 -9.13
CA ILE A 3 17.12 4.10 -8.65
C ILE A 3 17.15 4.67 -7.24
N GLU A 4 16.41 5.75 -6.99
CA GLU A 4 16.31 6.28 -5.64
C GLU A 4 15.72 5.20 -4.74
N THR A 5 16.56 4.64 -3.90
CA THR A 5 16.25 3.54 -2.96
C THR A 5 15.20 3.89 -1.91
N LYS A 6 14.64 5.09 -1.96
CA LYS A 6 13.67 5.60 -0.97
C LYS A 6 12.28 4.96 -1.00
N ARG A 7 12.04 3.99 -1.87
CA ARG A 7 10.69 3.48 -2.14
C ARG A 7 10.53 1.96 -2.05
N TYR A 8 11.52 1.25 -1.52
CA TYR A 8 11.42 -0.19 -1.35
C TYR A 8 11.09 -0.53 0.09
N MET A 9 10.09 -1.36 0.29
CA MET A 9 9.76 -1.92 1.59
C MET A 9 10.16 -3.40 1.60
N ILE A 10 10.85 -3.81 2.66
CA ILE A 10 11.24 -5.20 2.85
C ILE A 10 10.35 -5.78 3.93
N LEU A 11 9.58 -6.81 3.58
CA LEU A 11 8.84 -7.63 4.53
C LEU A 11 9.63 -8.88 4.86
N PHE A 12 9.60 -9.24 6.13
CA PHE A 12 10.21 -10.47 6.62
C PHE A 12 9.10 -11.49 6.92
N GLU A 13 9.08 -12.60 6.17
CA GLU A 13 8.23 -13.74 6.47
C GLU A 13 9.09 -15.01 6.37
N GLY A 14 9.41 -15.61 7.52
CA GLY A 14 10.32 -16.76 7.57
C GLY A 14 11.74 -16.42 7.10
N ASN A 15 12.25 -17.13 6.09
CA ASN A 15 13.55 -16.90 5.46
C ASN A 15 13.46 -16.09 4.15
N GLU A 16 12.28 -15.62 3.79
CA GLU A 16 12.03 -14.88 2.55
C GLU A 16 11.86 -13.38 2.84
N TYR A 17 12.35 -12.55 1.94
CA TYR A 17 12.31 -11.09 2.06
C TYR A 17 11.58 -10.50 0.86
N PRO A 18 10.23 -10.33 0.92
CA PRO A 18 9.52 -9.69 -0.16
C PRO A 18 9.93 -8.21 -0.29
N ILE A 19 10.21 -7.79 -1.52
CA ILE A 19 10.42 -6.38 -1.85
C ILE A 19 9.13 -5.82 -2.41
N ILE A 20 8.62 -4.75 -1.79
CA ILE A 20 7.53 -3.98 -2.35
C ILE A 20 8.10 -3.03 -3.38
N MET A 21 7.64 -3.16 -4.61
CA MET A 21 7.93 -2.21 -5.65
C MET A 21 6.91 -1.07 -5.59
N PRO A 22 7.36 0.18 -5.64
CA PRO A 22 6.45 1.30 -5.80
C PRO A 22 5.68 1.14 -7.12
N ASN A 23 4.57 1.81 -7.20
CA ASN A 23 3.72 1.84 -8.37
C ASN A 23 4.52 1.91 -9.68
N ILE A 24 4.44 0.85 -10.46
CA ILE A 24 5.13 0.68 -11.73
C ILE A 24 4.21 0.94 -12.94
N TYR A 25 3.03 1.48 -12.69
CA TYR A 25 2.10 1.87 -13.74
C TYR A 25 2.59 3.08 -14.51
N SER A 26 2.27 3.11 -15.80
CA SER A 26 2.47 4.29 -16.63
C SER A 26 1.63 5.46 -16.10
N THR A 27 2.25 6.62 -15.96
CA THR A 27 1.60 7.87 -15.57
C THR A 27 1.79 8.93 -16.64
N GLU A 28 0.77 9.77 -16.87
CA GLU A 28 0.80 10.82 -17.90
C GLU A 28 1.98 11.77 -17.73
N LYS A 29 2.38 12.04 -16.50
CA LYS A 29 3.40 13.02 -16.18
C LYS A 29 4.78 12.65 -16.69
N PHE A 30 5.06 11.36 -16.81
CA PHE A 30 6.34 10.90 -17.31
C PHE A 30 6.52 11.14 -18.81
N GLU A 31 5.47 11.07 -19.58
CA GLU A 31 5.52 11.26 -21.03
C GLU A 31 5.83 12.71 -21.44
N LYS A 32 5.61 13.67 -20.56
CA LYS A 32 5.75 15.10 -20.85
C LYS A 32 7.06 15.74 -20.40
N GLU A 33 7.70 15.26 -19.35
CA GLU A 33 8.89 15.93 -18.81
C GLU A 33 9.85 15.00 -18.06
N PHE A 34 11.09 14.89 -18.52
CA PHE A 34 12.19 14.23 -17.82
C PHE A 34 12.72 15.00 -16.59
N THR A 35 12.11 16.11 -16.23
CA THR A 35 12.50 16.93 -15.09
C THR A 35 11.62 16.65 -13.89
N TYR A 36 12.10 15.79 -13.01
CA TYR A 36 11.45 15.48 -11.74
C TYR A 36 11.73 16.60 -10.74
N SER A 37 10.74 17.41 -10.38
CA SER A 37 10.81 18.24 -9.18
C SER A 37 10.29 17.40 -7.99
N GLY A 38 10.90 17.55 -6.81
CA GLY A 38 10.54 16.75 -5.63
C GLY A 38 9.09 16.89 -5.14
N SER A 39 8.30 17.80 -5.75
CA SER A 39 6.85 17.97 -5.50
C SER A 39 5.99 16.95 -6.26
N ASP A 40 6.55 16.20 -7.20
CA ASP A 40 5.82 15.35 -8.12
C ASP A 40 5.76 13.86 -7.68
N LEU A 41 6.22 13.56 -6.48
CA LEU A 41 6.19 12.22 -5.90
C LEU A 41 4.79 11.62 -5.76
N GLY A 42 3.75 12.45 -5.70
CA GLY A 42 2.35 12.02 -5.70
C GLY A 42 1.88 11.43 -7.03
N ALA A 43 2.50 11.80 -8.15
CA ALA A 43 2.08 11.35 -9.47
C ALA A 43 2.30 9.85 -9.76
N THR A 44 3.17 9.17 -9.00
CA THR A 44 3.42 7.74 -9.15
C THR A 44 2.29 6.85 -8.63
N TYR A 45 1.36 7.40 -7.85
CA TYR A 45 0.18 6.71 -7.31
C TYR A 45 -1.12 7.08 -8.04
N THR A 46 -1.04 7.60 -9.26
CA THR A 46 -2.19 8.01 -10.08
C THR A 46 -2.15 7.28 -11.42
N PRO A 47 -2.58 6.02 -11.50
CA PRO A 47 -2.40 5.19 -12.69
C PRO A 47 -3.32 5.62 -13.83
N GLU A 48 -2.76 5.69 -15.04
CA GLU A 48 -3.52 5.74 -16.30
C GLU A 48 -3.91 4.34 -16.78
N ASN A 49 -3.02 3.35 -16.55
CA ASN A 49 -3.21 1.97 -16.96
C ASN A 49 -2.73 1.01 -15.88
N TYR A 50 -3.60 0.11 -15.43
CA TYR A 50 -3.27 -0.86 -14.39
C TYR A 50 -2.41 -2.05 -14.85
N ASN A 51 -2.32 -2.30 -16.17
CA ASN A 51 -1.74 -3.53 -16.71
C ASN A 51 -0.47 -3.30 -17.54
N VAL A 52 0.18 -2.16 -17.35
CA VAL A 52 1.36 -1.76 -18.13
C VAL A 52 2.48 -1.31 -17.19
N PRO A 53 3.69 -1.89 -17.29
CA PRO A 53 4.85 -1.41 -16.54
C PRO A 53 5.15 0.05 -16.86
N GLU A 54 5.51 0.82 -15.84
CA GLU A 54 5.87 2.24 -15.97
C GLU A 54 7.14 2.42 -16.82
N GLY A 55 7.02 3.19 -17.90
CA GLY A 55 8.10 3.41 -18.85
C GLY A 55 9.30 4.18 -18.28
N SER A 56 9.09 4.99 -17.22
CA SER A 56 10.16 5.80 -16.61
C SER A 56 11.29 4.97 -16.00
N TYR A 57 11.01 3.71 -15.67
CA TYR A 57 12.00 2.79 -15.12
C TYR A 57 12.74 1.99 -16.20
N SER A 58 12.33 2.14 -17.47
CA SER A 58 12.93 1.41 -18.60
C SER A 58 14.10 2.16 -19.21
N THR A 59 15.06 1.43 -19.76
CA THR A 59 16.17 2.00 -20.56
C THR A 59 15.69 2.57 -21.90
N ASP A 60 14.53 2.12 -22.40
CA ASP A 60 13.85 2.69 -23.57
C ASP A 60 12.34 2.84 -23.25
N PRO A 61 11.92 4.01 -22.73
CA PRO A 61 10.54 4.24 -22.31
C PRO A 61 9.54 4.25 -23.48
N TYR A 62 10.00 4.49 -24.70
CA TYR A 62 9.16 4.51 -25.89
C TYR A 62 8.93 3.14 -26.51
N ASN A 63 9.65 2.12 -26.06
CA ASN A 63 9.50 0.75 -26.52
C ASN A 63 8.85 -0.14 -25.44
N GLY A 64 7.55 -0.39 -25.56
CA GLY A 64 6.80 -1.18 -24.58
C GLY A 64 7.34 -2.60 -24.36
N ALA A 65 7.96 -3.22 -25.37
CA ALA A 65 8.56 -4.54 -25.23
C ALA A 65 9.80 -4.52 -24.31
N VAL A 66 10.56 -3.43 -24.32
CA VAL A 66 11.75 -3.27 -23.45
C VAL A 66 11.32 -3.17 -22.00
N ARG A 67 10.35 -2.32 -21.66
CA ARG A 67 9.86 -2.17 -20.28
C ARG A 67 9.31 -3.49 -19.71
N VAL A 68 8.59 -4.27 -20.52
CA VAL A 68 8.07 -5.58 -20.13
C VAL A 68 9.22 -6.56 -19.84
N ALA A 69 10.20 -6.65 -20.75
CA ALA A 69 11.34 -7.55 -20.61
C ALA A 69 12.21 -7.19 -19.39
N GLU A 70 12.49 -5.90 -19.18
CA GLU A 70 13.29 -5.42 -18.05
C GLU A 70 12.60 -5.66 -16.71
N MET A 71 11.29 -5.45 -16.62
CA MET A 71 10.55 -5.77 -15.40
C MET A 71 10.57 -7.27 -15.10
N LYS A 72 10.32 -8.12 -16.08
CA LYS A 72 10.42 -9.59 -15.90
C LYS A 72 11.85 -10.01 -15.50
N GLN A 73 12.87 -9.37 -16.06
CA GLN A 73 14.27 -9.63 -15.69
C GLN A 73 14.58 -9.18 -14.27
N MET A 74 14.02 -8.05 -13.82
CA MET A 74 14.17 -7.57 -12.45
C MET A 74 13.55 -8.56 -11.45
N VAL A 75 12.31 -8.98 -11.66
CA VAL A 75 11.62 -9.97 -10.81
C VAL A 75 12.45 -11.26 -10.77
N LYS A 76 12.85 -11.78 -11.94
CA LYS A 76 13.71 -12.98 -12.00
C LYS A 76 14.99 -12.82 -11.20
N THR A 77 15.66 -11.68 -11.29
CA THR A 77 16.92 -11.43 -10.58
C THR A 77 16.71 -11.43 -9.05
N LEU A 78 15.59 -10.89 -8.58
CA LEU A 78 15.22 -10.92 -7.15
C LEU A 78 14.94 -12.36 -6.71
N HIS A 79 14.17 -13.14 -7.47
CA HIS A 79 13.92 -14.55 -7.19
C HIS A 79 15.20 -15.40 -7.18
N ASP A 80 16.12 -15.18 -8.13
CA ASP A 80 17.42 -15.86 -8.16
C ASP A 80 18.25 -15.59 -6.87
N ASN A 81 17.96 -14.50 -6.15
CA ASN A 81 18.53 -14.14 -4.86
C ASN A 81 17.63 -14.46 -3.67
N GLN A 82 16.60 -15.27 -3.83
CA GLN A 82 15.64 -15.66 -2.79
C GLN A 82 14.89 -14.47 -2.17
N ILE A 83 14.56 -13.49 -2.99
CA ILE A 83 13.78 -12.31 -2.59
C ILE A 83 12.45 -12.36 -3.33
N SER A 84 11.36 -12.48 -2.59
CA SER A 84 10.00 -12.38 -3.12
C SER A 84 9.65 -10.93 -3.45
N VAL A 85 8.77 -10.75 -4.44
CA VAL A 85 8.42 -9.43 -4.96
C VAL A 85 6.96 -9.13 -4.67
N ILE A 86 6.72 -8.03 -3.95
CA ILE A 86 5.37 -7.52 -3.71
C ILE A 86 5.15 -6.27 -4.54
N MET A 87 4.08 -6.27 -5.32
CA MET A 87 3.70 -5.13 -6.14
C MET A 87 2.73 -4.22 -5.37
N ASP A 88 3.06 -2.92 -5.34
CA ASP A 88 2.15 -1.89 -4.83
C ASP A 88 1.14 -1.52 -5.91
N VAL A 89 -0.16 -1.77 -5.66
CA VAL A 89 -1.23 -1.61 -6.63
C VAL A 89 -2.24 -0.56 -6.21
N VAL A 90 -2.62 0.29 -7.16
CA VAL A 90 -3.56 1.39 -6.95
C VAL A 90 -4.81 1.14 -7.80
N TYR A 91 -5.76 0.39 -7.25
CA TYR A 91 -7.05 0.14 -7.91
C TYR A 91 -8.18 1.04 -7.41
N ASN A 92 -7.90 1.88 -6.41
CA ASN A 92 -8.91 2.70 -5.76
C ASN A 92 -9.34 3.92 -6.59
N HIS A 93 -8.51 4.40 -7.53
CA HIS A 93 -8.80 5.52 -8.43
C HIS A 93 -7.99 5.43 -9.73
N VAL A 94 -8.26 6.31 -10.68
CA VAL A 94 -7.48 6.53 -11.90
C VAL A 94 -6.98 7.98 -11.96
N TYR A 95 -5.93 8.24 -12.73
CA TYR A 95 -5.33 9.58 -12.87
C TYR A 95 -6.37 10.65 -13.21
N ASN A 96 -7.18 10.41 -14.25
CA ASN A 96 -8.27 11.30 -14.65
C ASN A 96 -9.48 10.48 -15.09
N ALA A 97 -10.53 10.47 -14.27
CA ALA A 97 -11.73 9.68 -14.56
C ALA A 97 -12.43 10.12 -15.87
N SER A 98 -12.36 11.41 -16.25
CA SER A 98 -12.99 11.90 -17.46
C SER A 98 -12.27 11.45 -18.74
N ASP A 99 -10.95 11.26 -18.66
CA ASP A 99 -10.11 10.86 -19.78
C ASP A 99 -9.85 9.34 -19.79
N PHE A 100 -10.18 8.65 -18.72
CA PHE A 100 -9.96 7.21 -18.64
C PHE A 100 -10.77 6.46 -19.69
N CYS A 101 -10.10 5.66 -20.50
CA CYS A 101 -10.67 5.03 -21.70
C CYS A 101 -11.95 4.22 -21.41
N VAL A 102 -12.02 3.52 -20.27
CA VAL A 102 -13.22 2.74 -19.92
C VAL A 102 -14.42 3.65 -19.61
N ASN A 103 -14.18 4.79 -18.93
CA ASN A 103 -15.25 5.78 -18.68
C ASN A 103 -15.71 6.48 -19.95
N GLN A 104 -14.83 6.62 -20.97
CA GLN A 104 -15.21 7.15 -22.29
C GLN A 104 -16.06 6.15 -23.08
N ILE A 105 -15.77 4.84 -22.96
CA ILE A 105 -16.53 3.78 -23.64
C ILE A 105 -17.87 3.54 -22.95
N VAL A 106 -17.88 3.50 -21.60
CA VAL A 106 -19.09 3.29 -20.78
C VAL A 106 -19.16 4.36 -19.71
N PRO A 107 -19.65 5.56 -20.02
CA PRO A 107 -19.70 6.68 -19.07
C PRO A 107 -20.39 6.32 -17.78
N GLY A 108 -19.79 6.71 -16.65
CA GLY A 108 -20.34 6.50 -15.32
C GLY A 108 -20.32 5.04 -14.82
N TYR A 109 -19.61 4.12 -15.50
CA TYR A 109 -19.56 2.72 -15.06
C TYR A 109 -18.31 2.37 -14.25
N PHE A 110 -17.13 2.82 -14.64
CA PHE A 110 -15.88 2.43 -13.97
C PHE A 110 -15.63 3.24 -12.69
N SER A 111 -15.92 4.54 -12.72
CA SER A 111 -15.77 5.40 -11.55
C SER A 111 -17.13 5.63 -10.86
N ARG A 112 -17.12 5.73 -9.52
CA ARG A 112 -18.31 6.05 -8.72
C ARG A 112 -18.76 7.47 -8.98
N VAL A 113 -20.07 7.65 -9.07
CA VAL A 113 -20.70 8.95 -9.31
C VAL A 113 -21.70 9.23 -8.18
N ASN A 114 -21.64 10.43 -7.64
CA ASN A 114 -22.59 10.94 -6.66
C ASN A 114 -23.95 11.21 -7.31
N GLU A 115 -24.99 11.43 -6.51
CA GLU A 115 -26.35 11.73 -6.98
C GLU A 115 -26.42 13.00 -7.84
N ASP A 116 -25.53 13.97 -7.62
CA ASP A 116 -25.44 15.21 -8.37
C ASP A 116 -24.65 15.08 -9.70
N GLY A 117 -24.15 13.88 -10.02
CA GLY A 117 -23.39 13.61 -11.23
C GLY A 117 -21.88 13.88 -11.12
N THR A 118 -21.38 14.33 -9.97
CA THR A 118 -19.94 14.47 -9.74
C THR A 118 -19.29 13.13 -9.40
N TYR A 119 -17.98 12.98 -9.62
CA TYR A 119 -17.27 11.79 -9.16
C TYR A 119 -17.17 11.74 -7.63
N SER A 120 -17.37 10.55 -7.05
CA SER A 120 -17.02 10.30 -5.65
C SER A 120 -15.51 10.46 -5.47
N ASN A 121 -15.08 11.05 -4.35
CA ASN A 121 -13.69 11.42 -4.13
C ASN A 121 -13.22 11.05 -2.70
N GLY A 122 -13.47 9.82 -2.28
CA GLY A 122 -12.97 9.30 -1.01
C GLY A 122 -11.45 9.12 -0.99
N SER A 123 -10.85 8.95 -2.17
CA SER A 123 -9.38 8.85 -2.35
C SER A 123 -8.64 10.18 -2.17
N ASP A 124 -9.36 11.32 -2.24
CA ASP A 124 -8.80 12.67 -2.36
C ASP A 124 -7.97 12.91 -3.66
N CYS A 125 -8.06 11.94 -4.62
CA CYS A 125 -7.39 11.98 -5.91
C CYS A 125 -8.34 12.34 -7.07
N GLY A 126 -9.54 12.79 -6.76
CA GLY A 126 -10.53 13.28 -7.73
C GLY A 126 -11.53 12.25 -8.20
N ASN A 127 -11.35 10.97 -7.92
CA ASN A 127 -12.30 9.92 -8.28
C ASN A 127 -12.09 8.64 -7.47
N ASP A 128 -13.14 7.80 -7.38
CA ASP A 128 -13.12 6.48 -6.76
C ASP A 128 -13.56 5.42 -7.77
N THR A 129 -12.87 4.27 -7.79
CA THR A 129 -13.21 3.12 -8.63
C THR A 129 -14.45 2.41 -8.12
N ALA A 130 -15.40 2.10 -8.99
CA ALA A 130 -16.65 1.41 -8.67
C ALA A 130 -16.45 -0.12 -8.61
N SER A 131 -15.64 -0.59 -7.67
CA SER A 131 -15.24 -2.00 -7.54
C SER A 131 -16.41 -2.95 -7.30
N GLU A 132 -17.50 -2.47 -6.72
CA GLU A 132 -18.75 -3.21 -6.49
C GLU A 132 -19.47 -3.64 -7.79
N ARG A 133 -19.12 -3.04 -8.92
CA ARG A 133 -19.71 -3.36 -10.23
C ARG A 133 -19.02 -4.56 -10.85
N SER A 134 -19.81 -5.53 -11.33
CA SER A 134 -19.33 -6.84 -11.77
C SER A 134 -18.19 -6.81 -12.79
N MET A 135 -18.22 -5.90 -13.77
CA MET A 135 -17.18 -5.81 -14.78
C MET A 135 -15.95 -5.05 -14.30
N VAL A 136 -16.10 -4.12 -13.34
CA VAL A 136 -14.97 -3.46 -12.68
C VAL A 136 -14.27 -4.44 -11.76
N ARG A 137 -15.01 -5.19 -10.95
CA ARG A 137 -14.50 -6.31 -10.14
C ARG A 137 -13.71 -7.30 -11.00
N LYS A 138 -14.33 -7.77 -12.09
CA LYS A 138 -13.65 -8.66 -13.03
C LYS A 138 -12.35 -8.07 -13.57
N TYR A 139 -12.34 -6.78 -13.89
CA TYR A 139 -11.14 -6.10 -14.38
C TYR A 139 -10.02 -6.09 -13.33
N ILE A 140 -10.35 -5.83 -12.06
CA ILE A 140 -9.39 -5.85 -10.94
C ILE A 140 -8.86 -7.27 -10.74
N VAL A 141 -9.74 -8.28 -10.67
CA VAL A 141 -9.37 -9.69 -10.51
C VAL A 141 -8.45 -10.15 -11.65
N ASP A 142 -8.85 -9.90 -12.90
CA ASP A 142 -8.04 -10.28 -14.07
C ASP A 142 -6.68 -9.56 -14.07
N SER A 143 -6.63 -8.31 -13.64
CA SER A 143 -5.39 -7.53 -13.54
C SER A 143 -4.43 -8.13 -12.51
N VAL A 144 -4.89 -8.46 -11.31
CA VAL A 144 -4.04 -9.07 -10.27
C VAL A 144 -3.53 -10.45 -10.72
N LYS A 145 -4.41 -11.26 -11.33
CA LYS A 145 -4.01 -12.54 -11.93
C LYS A 145 -2.95 -12.37 -13.00
N TYR A 146 -3.11 -11.41 -13.90
CA TYR A 146 -2.14 -11.10 -14.94
C TYR A 146 -0.75 -10.80 -14.37
N TRP A 147 -0.65 -10.00 -13.32
CA TRP A 147 0.62 -9.70 -12.67
C TRP A 147 1.24 -10.93 -11.99
N ALA A 148 0.42 -11.77 -11.34
CA ALA A 148 0.88 -13.02 -10.76
C ALA A 148 1.33 -14.03 -11.83
N ASP A 149 0.54 -14.22 -12.90
CA ASP A 149 0.81 -15.19 -13.95
C ASP A 149 2.00 -14.78 -14.84
N GLU A 150 2.01 -13.53 -15.32
CA GLU A 150 2.97 -13.08 -16.33
C GLU A 150 4.28 -12.54 -15.78
N TYR A 151 4.27 -11.97 -14.57
CA TYR A 151 5.44 -11.36 -13.95
C TYR A 151 5.92 -12.12 -12.71
N HIS A 152 5.18 -13.15 -12.29
CA HIS A 152 5.49 -13.95 -11.11
C HIS A 152 5.59 -13.10 -9.83
N ILE A 153 4.65 -12.17 -9.67
CA ILE A 153 4.56 -11.35 -8.47
C ILE A 153 4.08 -12.22 -7.30
N ASP A 154 4.77 -12.16 -6.17
CA ASP A 154 4.54 -13.01 -4.98
C ASP A 154 3.55 -12.40 -3.98
N GLY A 155 3.19 -11.15 -4.16
CA GLY A 155 2.21 -10.49 -3.30
C GLY A 155 1.78 -9.12 -3.80
N PHE A 156 0.72 -8.61 -3.19
CA PHE A 156 0.15 -7.32 -3.58
C PHE A 156 -0.17 -6.47 -2.36
N ARG A 157 0.38 -5.24 -2.35
CA ARG A 157 -0.02 -4.19 -1.41
C ARG A 157 -1.04 -3.30 -2.10
N PHE A 158 -2.25 -3.24 -1.57
CA PHE A 158 -3.32 -2.39 -2.10
C PHE A 158 -3.29 -1.02 -1.44
N ASP A 159 -3.01 -0.01 -2.23
CA ASP A 159 -3.17 1.38 -1.84
C ASP A 159 -4.65 1.68 -1.55
N LEU A 160 -4.94 2.38 -0.44
CA LEU A 160 -6.27 2.78 -0.02
C LEU A 160 -7.35 1.69 -0.25
N VAL A 161 -7.05 0.44 0.13
CA VAL A 161 -7.97 -0.69 -0.05
C VAL A 161 -9.32 -0.46 0.65
N GLY A 162 -9.38 0.44 1.64
CA GLY A 162 -10.60 0.89 2.27
C GLY A 162 -11.65 1.50 1.32
N LEU A 163 -11.27 1.77 0.07
CA LEU A 163 -12.18 2.20 -1.01
C LEU A 163 -12.64 1.07 -1.93
N ILE A 164 -12.14 -0.16 -1.74
CA ILE A 164 -12.51 -1.35 -2.50
C ILE A 164 -13.46 -2.20 -1.65
N ASP A 165 -14.53 -2.71 -2.24
CA ASP A 165 -15.49 -3.54 -1.51
C ASP A 165 -14.91 -4.92 -1.15
N THR A 166 -15.42 -5.50 -0.05
CA THR A 166 -14.94 -6.78 0.49
C THR A 166 -15.17 -7.95 -0.46
N GLU A 167 -16.23 -7.93 -1.28
CA GLU A 167 -16.50 -9.00 -2.24
C GLU A 167 -15.41 -9.02 -3.33
N THR A 168 -15.00 -7.84 -3.82
CA THR A 168 -13.93 -7.72 -4.81
C THR A 168 -12.61 -8.28 -4.27
N ILE A 169 -12.22 -7.92 -3.05
CA ILE A 169 -10.98 -8.42 -2.45
C ILE A 169 -11.06 -9.93 -2.20
N ASN A 170 -12.16 -10.44 -1.70
CA ASN A 170 -12.34 -11.89 -1.53
C ASN A 170 -12.27 -12.65 -2.86
N GLU A 171 -12.83 -12.10 -3.94
CA GLU A 171 -12.73 -12.69 -5.27
C GLU A 171 -11.30 -12.66 -5.79
N VAL A 172 -10.56 -11.55 -5.62
CA VAL A 172 -9.12 -11.45 -5.95
C VAL A 172 -8.34 -12.56 -5.24
N VAL A 173 -8.42 -12.64 -3.91
CA VAL A 173 -7.71 -13.65 -3.11
C VAL A 173 -8.07 -15.07 -3.58
N THR A 174 -9.37 -15.34 -3.73
CA THR A 174 -9.85 -16.67 -4.13
C THR A 174 -9.36 -17.08 -5.51
N GLU A 175 -9.46 -16.18 -6.50
CA GLU A 175 -9.10 -16.49 -7.87
C GLU A 175 -7.59 -16.61 -8.09
N VAL A 176 -6.79 -15.78 -7.41
CA VAL A 176 -5.33 -15.89 -7.47
C VAL A 176 -4.85 -17.15 -6.76
N HIS A 177 -5.37 -17.46 -5.59
CA HIS A 177 -4.95 -18.65 -4.83
C HIS A 177 -5.29 -19.99 -5.52
N LYS A 178 -6.15 -20.01 -6.54
CA LYS A 178 -6.36 -21.24 -7.35
C LYS A 178 -5.10 -21.70 -8.08
N THR A 179 -4.25 -20.78 -8.48
CA THR A 179 -3.03 -21.04 -9.25
C THR A 179 -1.75 -20.67 -8.50
N HIS A 180 -1.84 -19.71 -7.60
CA HIS A 180 -0.72 -19.15 -6.82
C HIS A 180 -1.09 -19.10 -5.33
N PRO A 181 -1.13 -20.23 -4.60
CA PRO A 181 -1.63 -20.31 -3.23
C PRO A 181 -0.77 -19.55 -2.20
N ASP A 182 0.49 -19.25 -2.53
CA ASP A 182 1.45 -18.59 -1.65
C ASP A 182 1.49 -17.06 -1.83
N VAL A 183 0.72 -16.50 -2.78
CA VAL A 183 0.64 -15.05 -2.99
C VAL A 183 -0.02 -14.38 -1.80
N ILE A 184 0.64 -13.37 -1.23
CA ILE A 184 0.14 -12.62 -0.07
C ILE A 184 -0.58 -11.34 -0.48
N PHE A 185 -1.58 -10.95 0.33
CA PHE A 185 -2.39 -9.76 0.10
C PHE A 185 -2.48 -8.90 1.36
N TYR A 186 -2.19 -7.61 1.23
CA TYR A 186 -2.37 -6.65 2.31
C TYR A 186 -2.51 -5.23 1.78
N GLY A 187 -2.86 -4.28 2.65
CA GLY A 187 -2.98 -2.89 2.22
C GLY A 187 -3.44 -1.93 3.30
N GLU A 188 -3.84 -0.75 2.85
CA GLU A 188 -4.28 0.34 3.70
C GLU A 188 -5.80 0.32 3.88
N GLY A 189 -6.25 -0.34 4.95
CA GLY A 189 -7.67 -0.49 5.28
C GLY A 189 -8.24 0.66 6.10
N TRP A 190 -7.93 1.90 5.73
CA TRP A 190 -8.47 3.08 6.40
C TRP A 190 -9.98 3.20 6.15
N THR A 191 -10.72 3.62 7.16
CA THR A 191 -12.14 3.96 6.99
C THR A 191 -12.24 5.30 6.26
N MET A 192 -12.74 5.26 5.04
CA MET A 192 -12.86 6.42 4.15
C MET A 192 -14.31 6.56 3.68
N ASP A 193 -14.73 7.80 3.44
CA ASP A 193 -16.08 8.08 2.94
C ASP A 193 -16.09 7.99 1.40
N THR A 194 -16.98 7.15 0.86
CA THR A 194 -17.18 6.99 -0.58
C THR A 194 -18.67 6.81 -0.88
N ALA A 195 -19.11 7.14 -2.09
CA ALA A 195 -20.53 7.24 -2.44
C ALA A 195 -21.35 6.00 -2.08
N VAL A 196 -20.79 4.81 -2.23
CA VAL A 196 -21.52 3.52 -2.04
C VAL A 196 -21.61 3.05 -0.59
N THR A 197 -20.90 3.66 0.34
CA THR A 197 -21.04 3.34 1.78
C THR A 197 -22.46 3.56 2.29
N LYS A 198 -23.16 4.52 1.72
CA LYS A 198 -24.58 4.82 2.03
C LYS A 198 -25.54 3.72 1.55
N ASP A 199 -25.15 2.95 0.54
CA ASP A 199 -25.94 1.88 -0.05
C ASP A 199 -25.72 0.52 0.66
N GLY A 200 -24.95 0.53 1.76
CA GLY A 200 -24.72 -0.65 2.60
C GLY A 200 -23.62 -1.58 2.08
N TYR A 201 -22.84 -1.18 1.09
CA TYR A 201 -21.65 -1.92 0.69
C TYR A 201 -20.59 -1.92 1.80
N LYS A 202 -20.01 -3.07 2.07
CA LYS A 202 -18.89 -3.20 2.99
C LYS A 202 -17.57 -2.96 2.26
N MET A 203 -16.84 -1.96 2.72
CA MET A 203 -15.50 -1.66 2.21
C MET A 203 -14.45 -2.50 2.95
N THR A 204 -13.31 -2.73 2.30
CA THR A 204 -12.19 -3.51 2.86
C THR A 204 -11.40 -2.66 3.85
N THR A 205 -11.98 -2.43 5.01
CA THR A 205 -11.42 -1.62 6.09
C THR A 205 -11.01 -2.49 7.27
N GLN A 206 -10.14 -1.97 8.14
CA GLN A 206 -9.77 -2.64 9.38
C GLN A 206 -10.99 -3.13 10.18
N PRO A 207 -12.05 -2.33 10.45
CA PRO A 207 -13.25 -2.81 11.12
C PRO A 207 -13.97 -3.98 10.45
N ASN A 208 -13.80 -4.17 9.15
CA ASN A 208 -14.37 -5.25 8.36
C ASN A 208 -13.39 -6.41 8.10
N SER A 209 -12.28 -6.49 8.84
CA SER A 209 -11.22 -7.50 8.64
C SER A 209 -11.72 -8.96 8.70
N THR A 210 -12.75 -9.21 9.49
CA THR A 210 -13.41 -10.54 9.57
C THR A 210 -14.08 -10.97 8.28
N ASP A 211 -14.47 -10.03 7.44
CA ASP A 211 -15.12 -10.31 6.15
C ASP A 211 -14.07 -10.61 5.04
N VAL A 212 -12.78 -10.37 5.31
CA VAL A 212 -11.67 -10.60 4.37
C VAL A 212 -10.52 -11.37 5.03
N PRO A 213 -10.73 -12.62 5.43
CA PRO A 213 -9.77 -13.40 6.25
C PRO A 213 -8.42 -13.65 5.56
N GLY A 214 -8.35 -13.58 4.23
CA GLY A 214 -7.12 -13.75 3.45
C GLY A 214 -6.35 -12.45 3.18
N PHE A 215 -6.69 -11.36 3.88
CA PHE A 215 -6.11 -10.03 3.65
C PHE A 215 -5.59 -9.42 4.96
N ALA A 216 -4.40 -8.81 4.92
CA ALA A 216 -3.79 -8.16 6.08
C ALA A 216 -3.83 -6.62 5.93
N PHE A 217 -3.71 -5.91 7.05
CA PHE A 217 -3.81 -4.46 7.11
C PHE A 217 -2.65 -3.84 7.86
N PHE A 218 -2.21 -2.67 7.43
CA PHE A 218 -1.26 -1.86 8.17
C PHE A 218 -1.83 -1.44 9.53
N SER A 219 -1.09 -1.70 10.62
CA SER A 219 -1.49 -1.30 11.97
C SER A 219 -1.03 0.14 12.28
N ASP A 220 -1.90 1.10 12.04
CA ASP A 220 -1.68 2.50 12.44
C ASP A 220 -1.70 2.67 13.96
N THR A 221 -2.41 1.84 14.68
CA THR A 221 -2.38 1.80 16.15
C THR A 221 -0.98 1.55 16.70
N LEU A 222 -0.29 0.51 16.20
CA LEU A 222 1.11 0.27 16.59
C LEU A 222 2.04 1.38 16.12
N ARG A 223 1.90 1.80 14.86
CA ARG A 223 2.68 2.90 14.28
C ARG A 223 2.60 4.16 15.14
N ASP A 224 1.40 4.62 15.44
CA ASP A 224 1.17 5.87 16.16
C ASP A 224 1.52 5.73 17.66
N ALA A 225 1.30 4.55 18.26
CA ALA A 225 1.75 4.29 19.62
C ALA A 225 3.28 4.31 19.74
N LEU A 226 4.03 3.81 18.75
CA LEU A 226 5.49 3.82 18.77
C LEU A 226 6.07 5.20 18.54
N LYS A 227 5.71 5.86 17.40
CA LYS A 227 6.36 7.11 16.96
C LYS A 227 5.58 8.39 17.25
N GLY A 228 4.36 8.30 17.74
CA GLY A 228 3.43 9.40 17.87
C GLY A 228 2.59 9.62 16.61
N HIS A 229 1.38 10.11 16.79
CA HIS A 229 0.36 10.27 15.76
C HIS A 229 0.87 11.08 14.55
N VAL A 230 0.69 10.58 13.34
CA VAL A 230 1.31 11.08 12.11
C VAL A 230 0.97 12.54 11.79
N PHE A 231 -0.24 12.99 12.09
CA PHE A 231 -0.68 14.38 11.83
C PHE A 231 -0.27 15.37 12.93
N TYR A 232 0.16 14.93 14.11
CA TYR A 232 0.55 15.80 15.22
C TYR A 232 2.04 15.68 15.49
N THR A 233 2.85 16.30 14.64
CA THR A 233 4.29 16.09 14.53
C THR A 233 5.12 16.34 15.80
N THR A 234 4.60 17.04 16.80
CA THR A 234 5.27 17.30 18.08
C THR A 234 4.86 16.33 19.19
N ARG A 235 3.78 15.53 18.99
CA ARG A 235 3.37 14.54 19.98
C ARG A 235 4.40 13.39 20.02
N LYS A 236 4.77 13.01 21.23
CA LYS A 236 5.64 11.86 21.46
C LYS A 236 4.88 10.55 21.26
N GLY A 237 5.58 9.52 20.81
CA GLY A 237 5.16 8.14 20.94
C GLY A 237 5.83 7.48 22.14
N TYR A 238 5.55 6.22 22.34
CA TYR A 238 6.10 5.43 23.45
C TYR A 238 7.63 5.49 23.48
N VAL A 239 8.29 5.28 22.36
CA VAL A 239 9.77 5.26 22.28
C VAL A 239 10.40 6.62 22.55
N SER A 240 9.65 7.70 22.41
CA SER A 240 10.09 9.07 22.70
C SER A 240 9.59 9.60 24.05
N GLY A 241 8.99 8.75 24.90
CA GLY A 241 8.67 9.03 26.29
C GLY A 241 7.20 9.23 26.63
N ALA A 242 6.26 8.88 25.75
CA ALA A 242 4.82 8.81 26.07
C ALA A 242 4.50 7.48 26.79
N ALA A 243 4.74 7.43 28.09
CA ALA A 243 4.56 6.22 28.90
C ALA A 243 3.11 5.73 29.02
N ASP A 244 2.14 6.62 28.84
CA ASP A 244 0.71 6.35 28.78
C ASP A 244 0.31 5.45 27.60
N LEU A 245 1.16 5.30 26.59
CA LEU A 245 0.95 4.41 25.45
C LEU A 245 1.46 2.98 25.67
N ALA A 246 2.00 2.67 26.86
CA ALA A 246 2.59 1.36 27.16
C ALA A 246 1.60 0.19 27.01
N ASP A 247 0.35 0.36 27.45
CA ASP A 247 -0.66 -0.69 27.34
C ASP A 247 -1.09 -0.92 25.88
N THR A 248 -1.19 0.14 25.07
CA THR A 248 -1.45 0.04 23.64
C THR A 248 -0.33 -0.73 22.94
N VAL A 249 0.93 -0.34 23.18
CA VAL A 249 2.10 -1.04 22.61
C VAL A 249 2.11 -2.51 23.04
N LYS A 250 1.80 -2.81 24.30
CA LYS A 250 1.71 -4.18 24.79
C LYS A 250 0.62 -4.99 24.10
N GLY A 251 -0.57 -4.40 23.90
CA GLY A 251 -1.67 -5.04 23.17
C GLY A 251 -1.25 -5.39 21.75
N CYS A 252 -0.71 -4.42 21.01
CA CYS A 252 -0.21 -4.65 19.65
C CYS A 252 0.93 -5.68 19.62
N PHE A 253 1.85 -5.64 20.59
CA PHE A 253 2.94 -6.62 20.68
C PHE A 253 2.43 -8.07 20.83
N LEU A 254 1.29 -8.25 21.50
CA LEU A 254 0.63 -9.54 21.66
C LEU A 254 -0.29 -9.91 20.49
N GLY A 255 -0.30 -9.16 19.41
CA GLY A 255 -1.17 -9.38 18.23
C GLY A 255 -2.64 -9.01 18.49
N GLN A 256 -2.87 -8.16 19.48
CA GLN A 256 -4.19 -7.62 19.85
C GLN A 256 -4.23 -6.12 19.49
N ALA A 257 -3.93 -5.82 18.22
CA ALA A 257 -4.01 -4.46 17.71
C ALA A 257 -5.48 -4.10 17.54
N ASP A 258 -6.01 -3.29 18.46
CA ASP A 258 -7.41 -2.87 18.49
C ASP A 258 -8.44 -4.01 18.38
N ASP A 259 -9.70 -3.66 18.34
CA ASP A 259 -10.81 -4.62 18.22
C ASP A 259 -10.95 -5.21 16.78
N TRP A 260 -10.17 -4.72 15.81
CA TRP A 260 -10.30 -5.16 14.42
C TRP A 260 -9.42 -6.38 14.08
N CYS A 261 -8.27 -6.54 14.72
CA CYS A 261 -7.33 -7.62 14.41
C CYS A 261 -7.78 -8.94 15.02
N THR A 262 -8.36 -9.82 14.21
CA THR A 262 -8.87 -11.12 14.69
C THR A 262 -7.80 -12.20 14.76
N THR A 263 -6.74 -12.08 13.95
CA THR A 263 -5.56 -12.95 13.97
C THR A 263 -4.29 -12.14 13.76
N PRO A 264 -3.15 -12.50 14.40
CA PRO A 264 -1.89 -11.76 14.18
C PRO A 264 -1.47 -11.68 12.71
N SER A 265 -1.78 -12.68 11.89
CA SER A 265 -1.46 -12.69 10.45
C SER A 265 -2.18 -11.61 9.63
N GLN A 266 -3.19 -10.95 10.18
CA GLN A 266 -3.84 -9.80 9.56
C GLN A 266 -3.20 -8.45 9.94
N SER A 267 -2.21 -8.41 10.83
CA SER A 267 -1.55 -7.18 11.25
C SER A 267 -0.18 -7.00 10.63
N ILE A 268 0.00 -5.95 9.82
CA ILE A 268 1.31 -5.49 9.36
C ILE A 268 1.87 -4.51 10.38
N ASN A 269 2.91 -4.94 11.09
CA ASN A 269 3.53 -4.18 12.17
C ASN A 269 4.64 -3.30 11.65
N TYR A 270 4.50 -1.99 11.77
CA TYR A 270 5.46 -1.01 11.24
C TYR A 270 5.54 0.27 12.09
N ALA A 271 6.55 1.05 11.82
CA ALA A 271 6.68 2.39 12.38
C ALA A 271 7.01 3.44 11.31
N SER A 272 7.49 3.02 10.15
CA SER A 272 7.86 3.89 9.03
C SER A 272 7.53 3.22 7.70
N CYS A 273 7.05 4.00 6.75
CA CYS A 273 6.81 3.62 5.36
C CYS A 273 7.15 4.81 4.46
N HIS A 274 6.83 4.73 3.16
CA HIS A 274 7.02 5.84 2.22
C HIS A 274 6.16 7.06 2.51
N ASP A 275 5.06 6.90 3.28
CA ASP A 275 4.19 7.99 3.71
C ASP A 275 4.65 8.63 5.01
N ASN A 276 4.40 9.93 5.13
CA ASN A 276 4.70 10.72 6.31
C ASN A 276 6.22 10.80 6.62
N MET A 277 6.55 11.29 7.81
CA MET A 277 7.94 11.37 8.27
C MET A 277 8.51 9.98 8.56
N THR A 278 9.77 9.77 8.22
CA THR A 278 10.50 8.59 8.69
C THR A 278 10.48 8.52 10.22
N LEU A 279 10.71 7.33 10.78
CA LEU A 279 10.75 7.15 12.23
C LEU A 279 11.79 8.05 12.89
N LEU A 280 12.99 8.14 12.32
CA LEU A 280 14.08 8.94 12.89
C LEU A 280 13.76 10.44 12.83
N ASP A 281 13.23 10.95 11.71
CA ASP A 281 12.83 12.35 11.59
C ASP A 281 11.73 12.69 12.58
N ARG A 282 10.78 11.78 12.76
CA ARG A 282 9.66 11.94 13.68
C ARG A 282 10.12 11.99 15.14
N ILE A 283 11.02 11.08 15.53
CA ILE A 283 11.65 11.07 16.86
C ILE A 283 12.40 12.38 17.09
N THR A 284 13.26 12.76 16.16
CA THR A 284 14.07 14.00 16.25
C THR A 284 13.16 15.22 16.44
N LYS A 285 12.08 15.32 15.69
CA LYS A 285 11.12 16.43 15.77
C LYS A 285 10.36 16.48 17.10
N SER A 286 10.00 15.33 17.65
CA SER A 286 9.25 15.23 18.93
C SER A 286 10.15 15.33 20.16
N THR A 287 11.48 15.21 20.00
CA THR A 287 12.47 15.27 21.10
C THR A 287 13.67 16.16 20.74
N PRO A 288 13.47 17.46 20.43
CA PRO A 288 14.52 18.32 19.89
C PRO A 288 15.69 18.58 20.84
N GLY A 289 15.56 18.26 22.13
CA GLY A 289 16.62 18.38 23.13
C GLY A 289 17.40 17.11 23.41
N ALA A 290 17.06 15.99 22.76
CA ALA A 290 17.74 14.72 22.95
C ALA A 290 19.04 14.63 22.13
N SER A 291 20.00 13.82 22.59
CA SER A 291 21.23 13.59 21.85
C SER A 291 20.99 12.71 20.61
N LYS A 292 21.92 12.72 19.66
CA LYS A 292 21.88 11.83 18.49
C LYS A 292 21.86 10.35 18.91
N GLU A 293 22.63 10.01 19.95
CA GLU A 293 22.69 8.67 20.52
C GLU A 293 21.33 8.24 21.10
N ASP A 294 20.61 9.15 21.75
CA ASP A 294 19.28 8.86 22.27
C ASP A 294 18.26 8.69 21.14
N HIS A 295 18.32 9.51 20.07
CA HIS A 295 17.49 9.30 18.89
C HIS A 295 17.72 7.94 18.26
N ILE A 296 18.98 7.48 18.14
CA ILE A 296 19.30 6.14 17.64
C ILE A 296 18.75 5.05 18.56
N ARG A 297 18.86 5.21 19.88
CA ARG A 297 18.30 4.25 20.86
C ARG A 297 16.79 4.17 20.77
N MET A 298 16.08 5.30 20.62
CA MET A 298 14.62 5.34 20.43
C MET A 298 14.21 4.65 19.14
N ASN A 299 14.94 4.90 18.04
CA ASN A 299 14.71 4.24 16.76
C ASN A 299 14.90 2.73 16.85
N ASN A 300 15.99 2.28 17.49
CA ASN A 300 16.28 0.85 17.67
C ASN A 300 15.27 0.17 18.59
N LEU A 301 14.78 0.87 19.63
CA LEU A 301 13.73 0.35 20.50
C LEU A 301 12.43 0.13 19.71
N SER A 302 12.05 1.07 18.85
CA SER A 302 10.89 0.91 17.98
C SER A 302 11.04 -0.31 17.07
N ALA A 303 12.21 -0.44 16.41
CA ALA A 303 12.49 -1.59 15.56
C ALA A 303 12.42 -2.91 16.32
N ALA A 304 13.03 -2.96 17.52
CA ALA A 304 12.96 -4.16 18.37
C ALA A 304 11.50 -4.55 18.69
N ILE A 305 10.64 -3.58 18.95
CA ILE A 305 9.24 -3.85 19.28
C ILE A 305 8.50 -4.41 18.07
N TYR A 306 8.45 -3.71 16.94
CA TYR A 306 7.61 -4.16 15.81
C TYR A 306 8.18 -5.39 15.10
N MET A 307 9.49 -5.62 15.13
CA MET A 307 10.13 -6.81 14.57
C MET A 307 9.92 -8.08 15.41
N THR A 308 9.61 -7.96 16.70
CA THR A 308 9.39 -9.11 17.59
C THR A 308 7.94 -9.24 18.06
N ALA A 309 7.07 -8.33 17.70
CA ALA A 309 5.64 -8.40 17.97
C ALA A 309 4.97 -9.54 17.17
N GLN A 310 3.85 -10.04 17.68
CA GLN A 310 2.98 -10.94 16.93
C GLN A 310 2.39 -10.21 15.72
N GLY A 311 2.43 -10.85 14.55
CA GLY A 311 2.02 -10.25 13.29
C GLY A 311 3.14 -10.27 12.26
N ILE A 312 2.98 -9.53 11.18
CA ILE A 312 3.93 -9.48 10.06
C ILE A 312 4.78 -8.21 10.20
N PRO A 313 6.08 -8.33 10.50
CA PRO A 313 6.95 -7.16 10.61
C PRO A 313 7.19 -6.52 9.25
N PHE A 314 7.20 -5.20 9.22
CA PHE A 314 7.44 -4.41 8.03
C PHE A 314 8.49 -3.33 8.33
N LEU A 315 9.53 -3.29 7.50
CA LEU A 315 10.65 -2.39 7.64
C LEU A 315 10.81 -1.54 6.37
N GLN A 316 10.81 -0.23 6.53
CA GLN A 316 11.21 0.66 5.44
C GLN A 316 12.72 0.63 5.27
N ALA A 317 13.19 0.36 4.05
CA ALA A 317 14.59 0.49 3.65
C ALA A 317 14.87 1.93 3.19
N GLY A 318 15.91 2.55 3.73
CA GLY A 318 16.33 3.91 3.34
C GLY A 318 16.56 4.87 4.46
#